data_98b465a4c350f7ebfdcb4f870180b2b0
#
_entry.id   98b465a4c350f7ebfdcb4f870180b2b0
#
_cell.length_a   1.000
_cell.length_b   1.000
_cell.length_c   1.000
_cell.angle_alpha   90.00
_cell.angle_beta   90.00
_cell.angle_gamma   90.00
#
_symmetry.space_group_name_H-M   'P 1'
#
loop_
_entity.id
_entity.type
_entity.pdbx_description
1 polymer ?
#
loop_
_entity_poly.entity_id
_entity_poly.type
_entity_poly.pdbx_seq_one_letter_code
_entity_poly.pdbx_strand_id
1 'polypeptide(L)'
;GEIIAYDGQSLDCEITYKENFFELYSGKKTLNGTELSDVKADFEEGEPGLIQVCNEGERGSEQYLSYVPLGMNDWMICYVLPVSVAKQPYRFFTTYEMIFMVVFGALVLLLFGYTIWKNAQKNRELLRMSQTDALTGLFNKKTTEEQINAAIAERPEAAHVFLIFDIDRFKNVNDRYGHAVGDVILQKFASLLRTYFRENDIVGRIGGDEFVVFLKNIDARDAVYGRVDSLVKKIASLEFSEMPERITSSIGVAFVPEHGDCYMDLYKAADSALYETKRRGKNGFTVSGELQMCEQVEDKEDMQTD
;
A
#
# COMPACT_ATOMS: atom_id res chain seq x y z
N GLY A 1 -25.16 64.15 -36.90
CA GLY A 1 -25.10 63.60 -35.61
C GLY A 1 -25.46 64.56 -34.46
N GLU A 2 -26.53 65.36 -34.60
CA GLU A 2 -26.99 66.23 -33.49
C GLU A 2 -27.70 65.39 -32.41
N ILE A 3 -27.36 65.56 -31.12
CA ILE A 3 -27.97 64.88 -30.00
C ILE A 3 -29.28 65.61 -29.66
N ILE A 4 -30.42 64.92 -29.87
CA ILE A 4 -31.75 65.49 -29.69
C ILE A 4 -32.33 65.21 -28.30
N ALA A 5 -32.03 64.05 -27.73
CA ALA A 5 -32.43 63.65 -26.40
C ALA A 5 -31.33 62.83 -25.73
N TYR A 6 -31.18 63.05 -24.42
CA TYR A 6 -30.18 62.37 -23.64
C TYR A 6 -30.76 61.96 -22.27
N ASP A 7 -30.57 60.70 -21.87
CA ASP A 7 -30.86 60.22 -20.54
C ASP A 7 -29.57 59.67 -19.91
N GLY A 8 -28.97 60.48 -19.02
CA GLY A 8 -27.64 60.20 -18.47
C GLY A 8 -27.60 60.15 -16.95
N GLN A 9 -28.02 59.01 -16.37
CA GLN A 9 -27.87 58.82 -14.90
C GLN A 9 -26.51 58.28 -14.45
N SER A 10 -25.54 58.03 -15.32
CA SER A 10 -24.32 57.33 -14.89
C SER A 10 -23.04 57.50 -15.71
N LEU A 11 -22.93 58.56 -16.46
CA LEU A 11 -21.73 58.76 -17.28
C LEU A 11 -20.96 60.00 -16.78
N ASP A 12 -19.66 59.85 -16.50
CA ASP A 12 -18.71 60.93 -16.26
C ASP A 12 -18.49 61.84 -17.51
N CYS A 13 -19.46 61.88 -18.40
CA CYS A 13 -19.48 62.71 -19.60
C CYS A 13 -20.60 63.76 -19.44
N GLU A 14 -20.25 65.00 -19.33
CA GLU A 14 -21.19 66.12 -19.55
C GLU A 14 -21.60 66.18 -21.01
N ILE A 15 -22.59 65.35 -21.40
CA ILE A 15 -23.18 65.44 -22.75
C ILE A 15 -24.22 66.56 -22.70
N THR A 16 -24.02 67.56 -23.50
CA THR A 16 -24.93 68.69 -23.59
C THR A 16 -25.89 68.53 -24.77
N TYR A 17 -27.15 68.93 -24.53
CA TYR A 17 -28.16 68.94 -25.57
C TYR A 17 -27.69 69.79 -26.78
N LYS A 18 -27.82 69.27 -28.03
CA LYS A 18 -27.35 69.84 -29.28
C LYS A 18 -25.86 69.70 -29.62
N GLU A 19 -25.08 68.97 -28.83
CA GLU A 19 -23.72 68.62 -29.25
C GLU A 19 -23.71 67.61 -30.42
N ASN A 20 -22.65 67.67 -31.22
CA ASN A 20 -22.48 66.72 -32.32
C ASN A 20 -21.85 65.43 -31.77
N PHE A 21 -22.56 64.33 -31.87
CA PHE A 21 -22.12 63.01 -31.40
C PHE A 21 -20.72 62.64 -31.93
N PHE A 22 -20.44 62.89 -33.24
CA PHE A 22 -19.16 62.53 -33.83
C PHE A 22 -18.00 63.42 -33.37
N GLU A 23 -18.29 64.67 -33.01
CA GLU A 23 -17.31 65.59 -32.41
C GLU A 23 -16.95 65.12 -31.00
N LEU A 24 -17.95 64.69 -30.21
CA LEU A 24 -17.76 64.16 -28.86
C LEU A 24 -16.88 62.89 -28.84
N TYR A 25 -16.96 62.04 -29.83
CA TYR A 25 -16.19 60.82 -29.94
C TYR A 25 -14.94 60.94 -30.81
N SER A 26 -14.67 62.08 -31.46
CA SER A 26 -13.52 62.32 -32.35
C SER A 26 -12.15 62.15 -31.69
N GLY A 27 -12.07 62.36 -30.37
CA GLY A 27 -10.86 62.19 -29.56
C GLY A 27 -10.69 60.82 -28.93
N LYS A 28 -11.65 59.89 -29.15
CA LYS A 28 -11.60 58.56 -28.56
C LYS A 28 -11.00 57.55 -29.55
N LYS A 29 -10.20 56.61 -29.03
CA LYS A 29 -9.61 55.56 -29.80
C LYS A 29 -10.56 54.38 -29.87
N THR A 30 -10.78 53.84 -31.05
CA THR A 30 -11.53 52.61 -31.28
C THR A 30 -10.64 51.38 -31.01
N LEU A 31 -11.17 50.34 -30.39
CA LEU A 31 -10.41 49.11 -30.03
C LEU A 31 -10.70 47.92 -30.95
N ASN A 32 -11.83 47.92 -31.66
CA ASN A 32 -12.26 46.78 -32.51
C ASN A 32 -11.83 46.89 -33.96
N GLY A 33 -10.98 47.84 -34.34
CA GLY A 33 -10.54 48.04 -35.70
C GLY A 33 -11.57 48.77 -36.63
N THR A 34 -12.75 49.08 -36.10
CA THR A 34 -13.76 49.94 -36.78
C THR A 34 -13.40 51.41 -36.54
N GLU A 35 -13.31 52.20 -37.56
CA GLU A 35 -13.03 53.61 -37.43
C GLU A 35 -14.32 54.43 -37.20
N LEU A 36 -14.19 55.63 -36.65
CA LEU A 36 -15.34 56.48 -36.39
C LEU A 36 -16.01 56.92 -37.72
N SER A 37 -15.26 56.90 -38.84
CA SER A 37 -15.75 57.06 -40.20
C SER A 37 -16.75 55.98 -40.61
N ASP A 38 -16.51 54.71 -40.17
CA ASP A 38 -17.41 53.59 -40.50
C ASP A 38 -18.72 53.75 -39.74
N VAL A 39 -18.64 54.16 -38.45
CA VAL A 39 -19.83 54.48 -37.65
C VAL A 39 -20.67 55.59 -38.29
N LYS A 40 -20.01 56.58 -38.91
CA LYS A 40 -20.72 57.65 -39.60
C LYS A 40 -21.44 57.14 -40.86
N ALA A 41 -20.83 56.21 -41.61
CA ALA A 41 -21.45 55.55 -42.76
C ALA A 41 -22.67 54.73 -42.33
N ASP A 42 -22.56 53.92 -41.22
CA ASP A 42 -23.67 53.18 -40.65
C ASP A 42 -24.84 54.05 -40.22
N PHE A 43 -24.58 55.27 -39.71
CA PHE A 43 -25.62 56.23 -39.37
C PHE A 43 -26.31 56.81 -40.62
N GLU A 44 -25.58 57.04 -41.71
CA GLU A 44 -26.15 57.50 -42.97
C GLU A 44 -26.96 56.43 -43.72
N GLU A 45 -26.55 55.13 -43.53
CA GLU A 45 -27.22 53.98 -44.13
C GLU A 45 -28.35 53.42 -43.24
N GLY A 46 -28.41 53.85 -41.93
CA GLY A 46 -29.36 53.35 -40.97
C GLY A 46 -29.08 51.92 -40.51
N GLU A 47 -27.79 51.53 -40.46
CA GLU A 47 -27.37 50.19 -40.03
C GLU A 47 -27.01 50.18 -38.52
N PRO A 48 -27.35 49.12 -37.82
CA PRO A 48 -27.00 48.97 -36.40
C PRO A 48 -25.54 48.56 -36.24
N GLY A 49 -24.89 49.01 -35.15
CA GLY A 49 -23.52 48.63 -34.87
C GLY A 49 -23.15 48.63 -33.39
N LEU A 50 -21.95 48.06 -33.12
CA LEU A 50 -21.34 48.05 -31.82
C LEU A 50 -19.84 48.27 -31.95
N ILE A 51 -19.35 49.32 -31.29
CA ILE A 51 -17.92 49.60 -31.21
C ILE A 51 -17.47 49.69 -29.75
N GLN A 52 -16.18 49.46 -29.54
CA GLN A 52 -15.54 49.71 -28.26
C GLN A 52 -14.61 50.89 -28.37
N VAL A 53 -14.80 51.89 -27.51
CA VAL A 53 -14.03 53.11 -27.51
C VAL A 53 -13.35 53.34 -26.14
N CYS A 54 -12.22 54.03 -26.12
CA CYS A 54 -11.52 54.42 -24.90
C CYS A 54 -10.93 55.82 -25.05
N ASN A 55 -10.73 56.49 -23.93
CA ASN A 55 -9.96 57.74 -23.89
C ASN A 55 -8.47 57.39 -24.03
N GLU A 56 -7.74 58.11 -24.87
CA GLU A 56 -6.33 57.87 -25.05
C GLU A 56 -5.54 58.19 -23.77
N GLY A 57 -4.78 57.22 -23.25
CA GLY A 57 -3.96 57.37 -22.03
C GLY A 57 -4.65 57.12 -20.69
N GLU A 58 -5.97 56.88 -20.67
CA GLU A 58 -6.74 56.69 -19.44
C GLU A 58 -7.16 55.22 -19.26
N ARG A 59 -6.54 54.52 -18.32
CA ARG A 59 -6.89 53.13 -18.02
C ARG A 59 -8.26 53.02 -17.38
N GLY A 60 -9.13 52.17 -17.91
CA GLY A 60 -10.48 51.92 -17.40
C GLY A 60 -11.55 52.83 -18.00
N SER A 61 -11.20 53.68 -18.96
CA SER A 61 -12.15 54.52 -19.71
C SER A 61 -12.84 53.77 -20.88
N GLU A 62 -12.62 52.46 -20.96
CA GLU A 62 -13.21 51.63 -22.02
C GLU A 62 -14.74 51.59 -21.92
N GLN A 63 -15.42 51.87 -23.06
CA GLN A 63 -16.87 51.90 -23.14
C GLN A 63 -17.33 51.12 -24.39
N TYR A 64 -18.42 50.39 -24.26
CA TYR A 64 -19.16 49.87 -25.41
C TYR A 64 -20.14 50.97 -25.91
N LEU A 65 -20.12 51.24 -27.17
CA LEU A 65 -21.07 52.10 -27.86
C LEU A 65 -21.85 51.25 -28.86
N SER A 66 -23.13 51.02 -28.56
CA SER A 66 -24.08 50.36 -29.46
C SER A 66 -25.04 51.39 -30.01
N TYR A 67 -25.28 51.32 -31.29
CA TYR A 67 -26.21 52.19 -32.00
C TYR A 67 -27.17 51.39 -32.86
N VAL A 68 -28.45 51.81 -32.88
CA VAL A 68 -29.53 51.10 -33.55
C VAL A 68 -30.49 52.17 -34.16
N PRO A 69 -30.95 51.99 -35.44
CA PRO A 69 -31.90 52.90 -36.05
C PRO A 69 -33.26 52.79 -35.37
N LEU A 70 -33.90 53.92 -35.15
CA LEU A 70 -35.23 54.02 -34.53
C LEU A 70 -36.37 53.79 -35.55
N GLY A 71 -36.05 53.69 -36.84
CA GLY A 71 -37.01 53.45 -37.90
C GLY A 71 -37.91 54.66 -38.26
N MET A 72 -37.63 55.85 -37.76
CA MET A 72 -38.32 57.09 -38.09
C MET A 72 -37.35 58.29 -38.05
N ASN A 73 -37.49 59.18 -39.00
CA ASN A 73 -36.74 60.45 -39.12
C ASN A 73 -35.20 60.31 -39.13
N ASP A 74 -34.66 59.20 -39.62
CA ASP A 74 -33.25 58.84 -39.60
C ASP A 74 -32.58 58.98 -38.22
N TRP A 75 -33.36 58.72 -37.16
CA TRP A 75 -32.86 58.78 -35.78
C TRP A 75 -32.19 57.48 -35.38
N MET A 76 -31.07 57.61 -34.67
CA MET A 76 -30.32 56.51 -34.09
C MET A 76 -30.40 56.56 -32.54
N ILE A 77 -30.62 55.43 -31.92
CA ILE A 77 -30.47 55.27 -30.46
C ILE A 77 -29.08 54.77 -30.18
N CYS A 78 -28.33 55.49 -29.35
CA CYS A 78 -27.00 55.12 -28.92
C CYS A 78 -26.99 54.72 -27.47
N TYR A 79 -26.46 53.53 -27.14
CA TYR A 79 -26.22 53.10 -25.78
C TYR A 79 -24.72 53.08 -25.50
N VAL A 80 -24.35 53.81 -24.42
CA VAL A 80 -22.96 53.82 -23.97
C VAL A 80 -22.88 53.07 -22.66
N LEU A 81 -22.09 52.01 -22.61
CA LEU A 81 -21.96 51.20 -21.42
C LEU A 81 -20.47 51.06 -21.04
N PRO A 82 -20.05 51.55 -19.86
CA PRO A 82 -18.70 51.32 -19.38
C PRO A 82 -18.39 49.81 -19.27
N VAL A 83 -17.22 49.37 -19.77
CA VAL A 83 -16.79 47.97 -19.72
C VAL A 83 -16.67 47.49 -18.27
N SER A 84 -16.35 48.37 -17.34
CA SER A 84 -16.32 48.10 -15.90
C SER A 84 -17.67 47.63 -15.35
N VAL A 85 -18.76 48.22 -15.83
CA VAL A 85 -20.15 47.87 -15.43
C VAL A 85 -20.54 46.51 -16.06
N ALA A 86 -20.18 46.31 -17.31
CA ALA A 86 -20.45 45.04 -18.01
C ALA A 86 -19.73 43.86 -17.39
N LYS A 87 -18.52 44.06 -16.82
CA LYS A 87 -17.69 43.00 -16.17
C LYS A 87 -18.03 42.78 -14.70
N GLN A 88 -18.79 43.65 -14.04
CA GLN A 88 -19.10 43.53 -12.60
C GLN A 88 -19.79 42.21 -12.23
N PRO A 89 -20.81 41.73 -12.92
CA PRO A 89 -21.47 40.47 -12.56
C PRO A 89 -20.52 39.26 -12.65
N TYR A 90 -19.50 39.30 -13.51
CA TYR A 90 -18.56 38.16 -13.69
C TYR A 90 -17.57 38.00 -12.52
N ARG A 91 -17.20 39.09 -11.82
CA ARG A 91 -16.28 39.03 -10.65
C ARG A 91 -16.87 38.25 -9.50
N PHE A 92 -18.19 38.27 -9.34
CA PHE A 92 -18.88 37.51 -8.31
C PHE A 92 -18.79 36.01 -8.60
N PHE A 93 -19.04 35.58 -9.84
CA PHE A 93 -18.95 34.19 -10.26
C PHE A 93 -17.54 33.63 -10.14
N THR A 94 -16.51 34.36 -10.56
CA THR A 94 -15.11 33.89 -10.47
C THR A 94 -14.66 33.66 -9.03
N THR A 95 -15.13 34.42 -8.08
CA THR A 95 -14.80 34.23 -6.66
C THR A 95 -15.41 32.92 -6.12
N TYR A 96 -16.66 32.63 -6.45
CA TYR A 96 -17.31 31.38 -6.06
C TYR A 96 -16.72 30.16 -6.76
N GLU A 97 -16.34 30.26 -8.03
CA GLU A 97 -15.61 29.21 -8.74
C GLU A 97 -14.29 28.87 -8.05
N MET A 98 -13.50 29.89 -7.66
CA MET A 98 -12.24 29.67 -6.94
C MET A 98 -12.47 28.97 -5.59
N ILE A 99 -13.45 29.41 -4.81
CA ILE A 99 -13.80 28.77 -3.53
C ILE A 99 -14.24 27.33 -3.75
N PHE A 100 -15.10 27.08 -4.75
CA PHE A 100 -15.56 25.74 -5.10
C PHE A 100 -14.39 24.82 -5.48
N MET A 101 -13.47 25.30 -6.33
CA MET A 101 -12.28 24.51 -6.75
C MET A 101 -11.39 24.16 -5.56
N VAL A 102 -11.18 25.09 -4.62
CA VAL A 102 -10.39 24.82 -3.41
C VAL A 102 -11.07 23.80 -2.50
N VAL A 103 -12.37 23.96 -2.23
CA VAL A 103 -13.15 23.03 -1.40
C VAL A 103 -13.21 21.64 -2.05
N PHE A 104 -13.46 21.58 -3.34
CA PHE A 104 -13.50 20.32 -4.10
C PHE A 104 -12.13 19.63 -4.10
N GLY A 105 -11.05 20.37 -4.34
CA GLY A 105 -9.69 19.85 -4.25
C GLY A 105 -9.35 19.27 -2.87
N ALA A 106 -9.72 20.00 -1.81
CA ALA A 106 -9.55 19.51 -0.44
C ALA A 106 -10.33 18.21 -0.16
N LEU A 107 -11.58 18.13 -0.65
CA LEU A 107 -12.40 16.93 -0.52
C LEU A 107 -11.79 15.72 -1.25
N VAL A 108 -11.28 15.92 -2.46
CA VAL A 108 -10.60 14.87 -3.25
C VAL A 108 -9.34 14.38 -2.51
N LEU A 109 -8.54 15.29 -1.95
CA LEU A 109 -7.35 14.92 -1.18
C LEU A 109 -7.71 14.13 0.09
N LEU A 110 -8.77 14.51 0.79
CA LEU A 110 -9.26 13.76 1.96
C LEU A 110 -9.73 12.35 1.59
N LEU A 111 -10.49 12.21 0.52
CA LEU A 111 -10.94 10.91 0.02
C LEU A 111 -9.76 10.02 -0.42
N PHE A 112 -8.77 10.62 -1.08
CA PHE A 112 -7.55 9.92 -1.49
C PHE A 112 -6.74 9.46 -0.28
N GLY A 113 -6.54 10.32 0.71
CA GLY A 113 -5.90 9.97 1.98
C GLY A 113 -6.62 8.85 2.74
N TYR A 114 -7.96 8.91 2.79
CA TYR A 114 -8.78 7.85 3.40
C TYR A 114 -8.63 6.51 2.67
N THR A 115 -8.62 6.50 1.34
CA THR A 115 -8.45 5.26 0.55
C THR A 115 -7.06 4.64 0.74
N ILE A 116 -5.99 5.45 0.78
CA ILE A 116 -4.63 4.99 1.08
C ILE A 116 -4.57 4.38 2.48
N TRP A 117 -5.12 5.05 3.48
CA TRP A 117 -5.13 4.56 4.87
C TRP A 117 -5.88 3.22 5.00
N LYS A 118 -7.06 3.11 4.39
CA LYS A 118 -7.86 1.88 4.37
C LYS A 118 -7.13 0.72 3.67
N ASN A 119 -6.50 0.99 2.52
CA ASN A 119 -5.68 -0.01 1.81
C ASN A 119 -4.46 -0.45 2.62
N ALA A 120 -3.80 0.47 3.31
CA ALA A 120 -2.67 0.13 4.18
C ALA A 120 -3.10 -0.77 5.35
N GLN A 121 -4.26 -0.52 5.97
CA GLN A 121 -4.83 -1.42 6.99
C GLN A 121 -5.11 -2.82 6.43
N LYS A 122 -5.79 -2.90 5.29
CA LYS A 122 -6.10 -4.18 4.64
C LYS A 122 -4.83 -4.97 4.28
N ASN A 123 -3.81 -4.29 3.77
CA ASN A 123 -2.53 -4.92 3.46
C ASN A 123 -1.80 -5.45 4.71
N ARG A 124 -1.86 -4.72 5.84
CA ARG A 124 -1.30 -5.21 7.11
C ARG A 124 -2.01 -6.48 7.61
N GLU A 125 -3.33 -6.53 7.46
CA GLU A 125 -4.13 -7.70 7.82
C GLU A 125 -3.79 -8.91 6.93
N LEU A 126 -3.70 -8.70 5.60
CA LEU A 126 -3.27 -9.72 4.65
C LEU A 126 -1.83 -10.22 4.93
N LEU A 127 -0.91 -9.33 5.30
CA LEU A 127 0.44 -9.71 5.68
C LEU A 127 0.45 -10.54 6.98
N ARG A 128 -0.37 -10.20 7.99
CA ARG A 128 -0.51 -11.01 9.20
C ARG A 128 -1.07 -12.39 8.90
N MET A 129 -2.11 -12.48 8.08
CA MET A 129 -2.66 -13.78 7.61
C MET A 129 -1.62 -14.57 6.79
N SER A 130 -0.67 -13.91 6.14
CA SER A 130 0.44 -14.52 5.38
C SER A 130 1.63 -14.94 6.25
N GLN A 131 1.66 -14.67 7.55
CA GLN A 131 2.77 -15.03 8.45
C GLN A 131 2.60 -16.39 9.11
N THR A 132 1.39 -16.90 9.17
CA THR A 132 1.08 -18.15 9.85
C THR A 132 0.57 -19.21 8.87
N ASP A 133 0.77 -20.47 9.22
CA ASP A 133 0.12 -21.61 8.56
C ASP A 133 -1.37 -21.64 8.92
N ALA A 134 -2.23 -21.69 7.93
CA ALA A 134 -3.68 -21.57 8.10
C ALA A 134 -4.30 -22.73 8.90
N LEU A 135 -3.70 -23.93 8.85
CA LEU A 135 -4.21 -25.11 9.54
C LEU A 135 -3.80 -25.13 11.02
N THR A 136 -2.54 -24.79 11.31
CA THR A 136 -1.94 -24.98 12.64
C THR A 136 -1.80 -23.69 13.45
N GLY A 137 -1.86 -22.51 12.80
CA GLY A 137 -1.65 -21.21 13.42
C GLY A 137 -0.20 -20.93 13.85
N LEU A 138 0.74 -21.83 13.57
CA LEU A 138 2.18 -21.62 13.76
C LEU A 138 2.74 -20.71 12.65
N PHE A 139 3.97 -20.23 12.80
CA PHE A 139 4.64 -19.52 11.71
C PHE A 139 4.73 -20.39 10.46
N ASN A 140 4.47 -19.80 9.29
CA ASN A 140 4.70 -20.48 8.02
C ASN A 140 6.21 -20.53 7.69
N LYS A 141 6.58 -21.26 6.65
CA LYS A 141 7.98 -21.45 6.23
C LYS A 141 8.74 -20.13 6.11
N LYS A 142 8.17 -19.14 5.41
CA LYS A 142 8.81 -17.84 5.15
C LYS A 142 9.05 -17.07 6.44
N THR A 143 8.04 -16.97 7.28
CA THR A 143 8.14 -16.25 8.55
C THR A 143 9.09 -16.94 9.52
N THR A 144 9.10 -18.30 9.53
CA THR A 144 10.03 -19.08 10.36
C THR A 144 11.48 -18.78 9.98
N GLU A 145 11.80 -18.80 8.69
CA GLU A 145 13.12 -18.45 8.17
C GLU A 145 13.55 -17.02 8.52
N GLU A 146 12.66 -16.04 8.28
CA GLU A 146 12.90 -14.63 8.58
C GLU A 146 13.16 -14.40 10.07
N GLN A 147 12.37 -15.02 10.95
CA GLN A 147 12.50 -14.88 12.40
C GLN A 147 13.76 -15.54 12.96
N ILE A 148 14.16 -16.70 12.42
CA ILE A 148 15.38 -17.39 12.82
C ILE A 148 16.61 -16.59 12.42
N ASN A 149 16.70 -16.14 11.17
CA ASN A 149 17.80 -15.30 10.70
C ASN A 149 17.91 -14.00 11.49
N ALA A 150 16.78 -13.37 11.82
CA ALA A 150 16.75 -12.17 12.66
C ALA A 150 17.26 -12.44 14.09
N ALA A 151 16.87 -13.58 14.69
CA ALA A 151 17.29 -13.95 16.05
C ALA A 151 18.81 -14.24 16.12
N ILE A 152 19.38 -14.88 15.09
CA ILE A 152 20.84 -15.12 15.00
C ILE A 152 21.58 -13.79 14.82
N ALA A 153 21.09 -12.92 13.94
CA ALA A 153 21.70 -11.61 13.69
C ALA A 153 21.65 -10.68 14.91
N GLU A 154 20.61 -10.77 15.75
CA GLU A 154 20.48 -9.99 16.98
C GLU A 154 21.54 -10.37 18.02
N ARG A 155 21.90 -11.67 18.11
CA ARG A 155 22.89 -12.18 19.07
C ARG A 155 23.80 -13.25 18.45
N PRO A 156 24.77 -12.86 17.64
CA PRO A 156 25.62 -13.79 16.91
C PRO A 156 26.45 -14.73 17.80
N GLU A 157 26.80 -14.26 19.00
CA GLU A 157 27.62 -15.03 19.97
C GLU A 157 26.79 -15.95 20.88
N ALA A 158 25.46 -15.88 20.79
CA ALA A 158 24.60 -16.69 21.67
C ALA A 158 24.44 -18.11 21.11
N ALA A 159 24.41 -19.09 22.00
CA ALA A 159 24.10 -20.45 21.61
C ALA A 159 22.60 -20.60 21.39
N HIS A 160 22.25 -21.17 20.25
CA HIS A 160 20.86 -21.48 19.88
C HIS A 160 20.78 -22.93 19.38
N VAL A 161 19.56 -23.48 19.33
CA VAL A 161 19.31 -24.82 18.80
C VAL A 161 18.20 -24.78 17.76
N PHE A 162 18.46 -25.38 16.62
CA PHE A 162 17.52 -25.60 15.54
C PHE A 162 17.07 -27.08 15.58
N LEU A 163 15.77 -27.29 15.63
CA LEU A 163 15.14 -28.60 15.61
C LEU A 163 14.23 -28.69 14.39
N ILE A 164 14.38 -29.75 13.59
CA ILE A 164 13.43 -30.11 12.55
C ILE A 164 12.69 -31.39 12.93
N PHE A 165 11.40 -31.40 12.75
CA PHE A 165 10.51 -32.51 13.07
C PHE A 165 9.81 -33.00 11.83
N ASP A 166 9.62 -34.33 11.75
CA ASP A 166 8.79 -34.96 10.74
C ASP A 166 7.94 -36.05 11.44
N ILE A 167 6.63 -36.03 11.18
CA ILE A 167 5.71 -37.00 11.78
C ILE A 167 5.85 -38.35 11.06
N ASP A 168 6.30 -39.33 11.79
CA ASP A 168 6.57 -40.68 11.24
C ASP A 168 5.34 -41.31 10.60
N ARG A 169 5.50 -41.78 9.36
CA ARG A 169 4.44 -42.47 8.59
C ARG A 169 3.16 -41.63 8.39
N PHE A 170 3.24 -40.32 8.42
CA PHE A 170 2.08 -39.42 8.29
C PHE A 170 1.26 -39.71 7.01
N LYS A 171 1.94 -40.03 5.90
CA LYS A 171 1.27 -40.44 4.66
C LYS A 171 0.37 -41.65 4.87
N ASN A 172 0.83 -42.67 5.62
CA ASN A 172 0.04 -43.85 5.89
C ASN A 172 -1.23 -43.54 6.71
N VAL A 173 -1.13 -42.58 7.61
CA VAL A 173 -2.30 -42.09 8.36
C VAL A 173 -3.33 -41.46 7.42
N ASN A 174 -2.88 -40.55 6.53
CA ASN A 174 -3.77 -39.95 5.54
C ASN A 174 -4.41 -40.99 4.60
N ASP A 175 -3.61 -41.95 4.14
CA ASP A 175 -4.09 -43.03 3.21
C ASP A 175 -5.13 -43.92 3.90
N ARG A 176 -5.01 -44.15 5.21
CA ARG A 176 -5.88 -45.06 5.96
C ARG A 176 -7.09 -44.39 6.58
N TYR A 177 -6.92 -43.21 7.15
CA TYR A 177 -7.95 -42.50 7.94
C TYR A 177 -8.48 -41.24 7.26
N GLY A 178 -7.91 -40.85 6.13
CA GLY A 178 -8.28 -39.66 5.37
C GLY A 178 -7.61 -38.38 5.86
N HIS A 179 -7.56 -37.36 4.99
CA HIS A 179 -6.90 -36.11 5.25
C HIS A 179 -7.48 -35.30 6.45
N ALA A 180 -8.78 -35.49 6.73
CA ALA A 180 -9.40 -34.83 7.88
C ALA A 180 -8.80 -35.27 9.22
N VAL A 181 -8.47 -36.56 9.35
CA VAL A 181 -7.77 -37.09 10.53
C VAL A 181 -6.33 -36.61 10.56
N GLY A 182 -5.65 -36.56 9.40
CA GLY A 182 -4.32 -35.96 9.29
C GLY A 182 -4.28 -34.52 9.75
N ASP A 183 -5.28 -33.71 9.39
CA ASP A 183 -5.39 -32.32 9.82
C ASP A 183 -5.53 -32.19 11.35
N VAL A 184 -6.32 -33.05 11.99
CA VAL A 184 -6.45 -33.11 13.47
C VAL A 184 -5.10 -33.43 14.10
N ILE A 185 -4.34 -34.37 13.54
CA ILE A 185 -3.00 -34.73 14.02
C ILE A 185 -2.06 -33.55 13.94
N LEU A 186 -2.01 -32.86 12.80
CA LEU A 186 -1.17 -31.69 12.59
C LEU A 186 -1.51 -30.57 13.58
N GLN A 187 -2.80 -30.32 13.83
CA GLN A 187 -3.25 -29.33 14.80
C GLN A 187 -2.86 -29.69 16.24
N LYS A 188 -3.05 -30.95 16.65
CA LYS A 188 -2.65 -31.43 17.98
C LYS A 188 -1.13 -31.39 18.16
N PHE A 189 -0.37 -31.82 17.16
CA PHE A 189 1.09 -31.74 17.15
C PHE A 189 1.58 -30.30 17.28
N ALA A 190 1.05 -29.38 16.48
CA ALA A 190 1.33 -27.95 16.57
C ALA A 190 1.02 -27.35 17.94
N SER A 191 -0.13 -27.70 18.52
CA SER A 191 -0.54 -27.28 19.85
C SER A 191 0.43 -27.80 20.94
N LEU A 192 0.87 -29.06 20.83
CA LEU A 192 1.88 -29.61 21.71
C LEU A 192 3.18 -28.81 21.64
N LEU A 193 3.73 -28.56 20.43
CA LEU A 193 4.97 -27.80 20.26
C LEU A 193 4.83 -26.40 20.87
N ARG A 194 3.73 -25.71 20.57
CA ARG A 194 3.46 -24.35 21.06
C ARG A 194 3.39 -24.27 22.58
N THR A 195 2.85 -25.28 23.25
CA THR A 195 2.73 -25.33 24.70
C THR A 195 3.98 -25.86 25.41
N TYR A 196 4.79 -26.66 24.71
CA TYR A 196 6.00 -27.25 25.25
C TYR A 196 7.19 -26.26 25.28
N PHE A 197 7.30 -25.44 24.25
CA PHE A 197 8.37 -24.45 24.12
C PHE A 197 7.97 -23.09 24.72
N ARG A 198 8.96 -22.24 24.98
CA ARG A 198 8.73 -20.91 25.57
C ARG A 198 8.12 -19.97 24.50
N GLU A 199 7.43 -18.95 24.95
CA GLU A 199 6.86 -17.92 24.06
C GLU A 199 7.90 -17.23 23.18
N ASN A 200 9.14 -17.10 23.67
CA ASN A 200 10.25 -16.50 22.93
C ASN A 200 10.94 -17.45 21.94
N ASP A 201 10.69 -18.76 22.03
CA ASP A 201 11.19 -19.73 21.04
C ASP A 201 10.36 -19.61 19.75
N ILE A 202 10.98 -19.86 18.60
CA ILE A 202 10.30 -19.80 17.30
C ILE A 202 9.76 -21.18 16.98
N VAL A 203 8.46 -21.27 16.69
CA VAL A 203 7.81 -22.54 16.30
C VAL A 203 7.07 -22.32 14.98
N GLY A 204 7.41 -23.10 13.96
CA GLY A 204 6.85 -22.97 12.62
C GLY A 204 6.53 -24.31 11.97
N ARG A 205 5.62 -24.28 10.99
CA ARG A 205 5.36 -25.38 10.08
C ARG A 205 5.88 -25.02 8.70
N ILE A 206 6.80 -25.84 8.17
CA ILE A 206 7.54 -25.53 6.93
C ILE A 206 7.14 -26.41 5.74
N GLY A 207 6.43 -27.48 5.99
CA GLY A 207 5.99 -28.45 4.99
C GLY A 207 4.70 -29.14 5.41
N GLY A 208 4.32 -30.21 4.71
CA GLY A 208 3.12 -31.01 4.99
C GLY A 208 3.07 -31.51 6.44
N ASP A 209 4.06 -32.31 6.83
CA ASP A 209 4.25 -32.91 8.15
C ASP A 209 5.54 -32.48 8.83
N GLU A 210 6.20 -31.45 8.27
CA GLU A 210 7.47 -30.92 8.77
C GLU A 210 7.27 -29.66 9.62
N PHE A 211 7.87 -29.67 10.81
CA PHE A 211 7.86 -28.56 11.75
C PHE A 211 9.28 -28.15 12.13
N VAL A 212 9.47 -26.90 12.47
CA VAL A 212 10.74 -26.34 12.93
C VAL A 212 10.53 -25.64 14.28
N VAL A 213 11.47 -25.86 15.19
CA VAL A 213 11.57 -25.13 16.44
C VAL A 213 12.98 -24.57 16.57
N PHE A 214 13.08 -23.30 16.93
CA PHE A 214 14.34 -22.64 17.20
C PHE A 214 14.36 -22.14 18.63
N LEU A 215 15.23 -22.75 19.44
CA LEU A 215 15.43 -22.41 20.84
C LEU A 215 16.47 -21.32 20.96
N LYS A 216 16.08 -20.22 21.58
CA LYS A 216 16.96 -19.04 21.74
C LYS A 216 17.70 -19.09 23.08
N ASN A 217 18.98 -18.65 23.05
CA ASN A 217 19.81 -18.44 24.23
C ASN A 217 19.84 -19.67 25.14
N ILE A 218 20.51 -20.73 24.67
CA ILE A 218 20.63 -21.99 25.42
C ILE A 218 21.86 -21.93 26.30
N ASP A 219 21.70 -22.22 27.59
CA ASP A 219 22.77 -22.19 28.58
C ASP A 219 23.62 -23.46 28.58
N ALA A 220 23.00 -24.63 28.33
CA ALA A 220 23.68 -25.94 28.39
C ALA A 220 23.12 -26.93 27.37
N ARG A 221 23.99 -27.61 26.63
CA ARG A 221 23.60 -28.64 25.63
C ARG A 221 22.92 -29.82 26.25
N ASP A 222 23.42 -30.31 27.39
CA ASP A 222 22.85 -31.49 28.09
C ASP A 222 21.39 -31.29 28.46
N ALA A 223 21.00 -30.05 28.80
CA ALA A 223 19.61 -29.69 29.07
C ALA A 223 18.73 -29.82 27.83
N VAL A 224 19.30 -29.57 26.62
CA VAL A 224 18.60 -29.72 25.35
C VAL A 224 18.32 -31.21 25.06
N TYR A 225 19.32 -32.07 25.23
CA TYR A 225 19.15 -33.53 25.03
C TYR A 225 18.01 -34.08 25.89
N GLY A 226 18.03 -33.79 27.20
CA GLY A 226 16.96 -34.21 28.12
C GLY A 226 15.58 -33.66 27.75
N ARG A 227 15.54 -32.40 27.28
CA ARG A 227 14.29 -31.74 26.83
C ARG A 227 13.74 -32.36 25.56
N VAL A 228 14.59 -32.65 24.58
CA VAL A 228 14.18 -33.29 23.31
C VAL A 228 13.75 -34.74 23.56
N ASP A 229 14.47 -35.53 24.37
CA ASP A 229 14.08 -36.87 24.75
C ASP A 229 12.70 -36.92 25.44
N SER A 230 12.48 -36.00 26.35
CA SER A 230 11.18 -35.86 27.04
C SER A 230 10.05 -35.49 26.06
N LEU A 231 10.35 -34.66 25.04
CA LEU A 231 9.41 -34.29 24.01
C LEU A 231 9.05 -35.47 23.10
N VAL A 232 10.04 -36.29 22.68
CA VAL A 232 9.81 -37.52 21.90
C VAL A 232 8.84 -38.42 22.63
N LYS A 233 9.05 -38.64 23.93
CA LYS A 233 8.16 -39.46 24.77
C LYS A 233 6.76 -38.86 24.87
N LYS A 234 6.67 -37.54 24.97
CA LYS A 234 5.39 -36.82 25.05
C LYS A 234 4.62 -36.91 23.72
N ILE A 235 5.30 -36.79 22.58
CA ILE A 235 4.70 -36.97 21.26
C ILE A 235 4.13 -38.40 21.12
N ALA A 236 4.92 -39.43 21.50
CA ALA A 236 4.49 -40.82 21.46
C ALA A 236 3.33 -41.14 22.43
N SER A 237 3.08 -40.31 23.42
CA SER A 237 1.96 -40.42 24.35
C SER A 237 0.68 -39.70 23.92
N LEU A 238 0.69 -38.98 22.77
CA LEU A 238 -0.51 -38.32 22.26
C LEU A 238 -1.58 -39.35 21.88
N GLU A 239 -2.79 -39.13 22.35
CA GLU A 239 -3.96 -39.96 22.06
C GLU A 239 -4.89 -39.23 21.11
N PHE A 240 -5.47 -39.93 20.17
CA PHE A 240 -6.40 -39.42 19.20
C PHE A 240 -7.70 -40.24 19.27
N SER A 241 -8.84 -39.58 19.36
CA SER A 241 -10.16 -40.21 19.34
C SER A 241 -10.49 -40.81 17.96
N GLU A 242 -9.87 -40.27 16.94
CA GLU A 242 -10.13 -40.58 15.54
C GLU A 242 -9.37 -41.84 15.05
N MET A 243 -8.34 -42.27 15.81
CA MET A 243 -7.56 -43.44 15.48
C MET A 243 -6.97 -44.09 16.75
N PRO A 244 -6.85 -45.43 16.81
CA PRO A 244 -6.27 -46.15 17.94
C PRO A 244 -4.73 -46.15 17.96
N GLU A 245 -4.09 -45.78 16.83
CA GLU A 245 -2.64 -45.84 16.68
C GLU A 245 -1.99 -44.59 17.25
N ARG A 246 -0.81 -44.74 17.83
CA ARG A 246 0.01 -43.65 18.32
C ARG A 246 0.85 -43.08 17.19
N ILE A 247 1.09 -41.80 17.21
CA ILE A 247 2.04 -41.16 16.31
C ILE A 247 3.41 -41.03 16.99
N THR A 248 4.46 -41.10 16.19
CA THR A 248 5.81 -40.77 16.60
C THR A 248 6.40 -39.69 15.71
N SER A 249 7.52 -39.14 16.07
CA SER A 249 8.22 -38.14 15.27
C SER A 249 9.71 -38.41 15.28
N SER A 250 10.33 -38.24 14.12
CA SER A 250 11.78 -38.17 13.99
C SER A 250 12.23 -36.72 14.06
N ILE A 251 13.34 -36.46 14.74
CA ILE A 251 13.83 -35.11 14.99
C ILE A 251 15.31 -35.06 14.59
N GLY A 252 15.67 -33.99 13.85
CA GLY A 252 17.05 -33.61 13.60
C GLY A 252 17.42 -32.36 14.38
N VAL A 253 18.61 -32.31 14.96
CA VAL A 253 19.08 -31.24 15.82
C VAL A 253 20.35 -30.61 15.29
N ALA A 254 20.39 -29.28 15.21
CA ALA A 254 21.59 -28.53 14.88
C ALA A 254 21.82 -27.39 15.89
N PHE A 255 23.08 -27.13 16.22
CA PHE A 255 23.50 -26.09 17.17
C PHE A 255 24.08 -24.87 16.44
N VAL A 256 23.77 -23.68 16.93
CA VAL A 256 24.37 -22.40 16.52
C VAL A 256 25.47 -22.06 17.54
N PRO A 257 26.64 -21.62 17.12
CA PRO A 257 27.12 -21.41 15.73
C PRO A 257 27.75 -22.65 15.09
N GLU A 258 27.86 -23.77 15.74
CA GLU A 258 28.67 -24.95 15.35
C GLU A 258 28.26 -25.53 13.98
N HIS A 259 26.96 -25.57 13.67
CA HIS A 259 26.45 -26.20 12.45
C HIS A 259 25.97 -25.16 11.41
N GLY A 260 26.17 -23.87 11.72
CA GLY A 260 25.84 -22.76 10.83
C GLY A 260 25.41 -21.52 11.58
N ASP A 261 25.39 -20.39 10.88
CA ASP A 261 25.02 -19.08 11.35
C ASP A 261 23.82 -18.47 10.58
N CYS A 262 23.15 -19.27 9.77
CA CYS A 262 21.95 -18.92 9.05
C CYS A 262 20.96 -20.09 8.96
N TYR A 263 19.68 -19.76 8.70
CA TYR A 263 18.63 -20.76 8.57
C TYR A 263 18.96 -21.89 7.60
N MET A 264 19.52 -21.57 6.43
CA MET A 264 19.77 -22.57 5.37
C MET A 264 20.83 -23.61 5.76
N ASP A 265 21.88 -23.19 6.47
CA ASP A 265 22.93 -24.11 6.91
C ASP A 265 22.44 -24.97 8.06
N LEU A 266 21.73 -24.39 9.02
CA LEU A 266 21.09 -25.12 10.11
C LEU A 266 20.06 -26.13 9.60
N TYR A 267 19.26 -25.75 8.60
CA TYR A 267 18.30 -26.64 7.98
C TYR A 267 18.98 -27.86 7.35
N LYS A 268 20.03 -27.64 6.54
CA LYS A 268 20.79 -28.75 5.91
C LYS A 268 21.41 -29.68 6.96
N ALA A 269 21.99 -29.11 8.02
CA ALA A 269 22.63 -29.87 9.09
C ALA A 269 21.57 -30.71 9.86
N ALA A 270 20.46 -30.10 10.24
CA ALA A 270 19.39 -30.78 10.95
C ALA A 270 18.63 -31.77 10.06
N ASP A 271 18.44 -31.51 8.77
CA ASP A 271 17.79 -32.45 7.81
C ASP A 271 18.62 -33.74 7.65
N SER A 272 19.96 -33.59 7.54
CA SER A 272 20.86 -34.75 7.53
C SER A 272 20.74 -35.60 8.79
N ALA A 273 20.66 -34.95 9.97
CA ALA A 273 20.44 -35.61 11.25
C ALA A 273 19.04 -36.28 11.35
N LEU A 274 18.01 -35.62 10.85
CA LEU A 274 16.65 -36.14 10.76
C LEU A 274 16.60 -37.43 9.87
N TYR A 275 17.27 -37.38 8.73
CA TYR A 275 17.37 -38.54 7.85
C TYR A 275 17.98 -39.75 8.58
N GLU A 276 19.04 -39.54 9.38
CA GLU A 276 19.65 -40.60 10.17
C GLU A 276 18.73 -41.10 11.28
N THR A 277 17.97 -40.23 11.96
CA THR A 277 16.95 -40.63 12.92
C THR A 277 15.93 -41.57 12.26
N LYS A 278 15.49 -41.25 11.05
CA LYS A 278 14.57 -42.12 10.26
C LYS A 278 15.20 -43.46 9.92
N ARG A 279 16.51 -43.51 9.60
CA ARG A 279 17.24 -44.77 9.32
C ARG A 279 17.40 -45.65 10.56
N ARG A 280 17.66 -45.08 11.74
CA ARG A 280 17.83 -45.79 13.02
C ARG A 280 16.53 -46.33 13.61
N GLY A 281 15.41 -46.24 12.92
CA GLY A 281 14.13 -46.81 13.35
C GLY A 281 13.06 -45.82 13.74
N LYS A 282 13.31 -44.52 13.53
CA LYS A 282 12.37 -43.42 13.82
C LYS A 282 12.13 -43.23 15.31
N ASN A 283 11.11 -42.43 15.70
CA ASN A 283 10.73 -42.19 17.09
C ASN A 283 11.90 -41.81 17.99
N GLY A 284 12.63 -40.77 17.61
CA GLY A 284 13.82 -40.32 18.36
C GLY A 284 14.42 -39.05 17.75
N PHE A 285 15.65 -38.78 18.14
CA PHE A 285 16.38 -37.64 17.60
C PHE A 285 17.85 -37.96 17.35
N THR A 286 18.46 -37.23 16.46
CA THR A 286 19.92 -37.29 16.17
C THR A 286 20.43 -35.85 16.11
N VAL A 287 21.64 -35.64 16.61
CA VAL A 287 22.34 -34.31 16.54
C VAL A 287 23.29 -34.33 15.34
N SER A 288 23.31 -33.25 14.59
CA SER A 288 24.26 -33.07 13.48
C SER A 288 25.70 -33.16 14.04
N GLY A 289 26.61 -33.77 13.27
CA GLY A 289 28.01 -33.95 13.69
C GLY A 289 28.30 -35.20 14.55
N GLU A 290 27.33 -35.72 15.31
CA GLU A 290 27.53 -37.02 16.04
C GLU A 290 27.72 -38.22 15.11
N LEU A 291 27.33 -38.08 13.84
CA LEU A 291 27.52 -39.06 12.80
C LEU A 291 28.98 -39.25 12.36
N GLN A 292 29.78 -38.19 12.38
CA GLN A 292 31.19 -38.26 11.95
C GLN A 292 32.08 -39.02 12.95
N MET A 293 31.68 -39.08 14.22
CA MET A 293 32.46 -39.80 15.24
C MET A 293 32.26 -41.32 15.15
N CYS A 294 31.08 -41.81 14.73
CA CYS A 294 30.84 -43.26 14.57
C CYS A 294 31.48 -43.82 13.32
N GLU A 295 31.48 -43.14 12.16
CA GLU A 295 32.13 -43.59 10.95
C GLU A 295 33.66 -43.61 11.06
N GLN A 296 34.26 -42.68 11.82
CA GLN A 296 35.71 -42.65 12.04
C GLN A 296 36.22 -43.72 13.01
N VAL A 297 35.36 -44.32 13.83
CA VAL A 297 35.73 -45.41 14.74
C VAL A 297 35.68 -46.77 14.02
N GLU A 298 34.73 -46.97 13.11
CA GLU A 298 34.67 -48.22 12.31
C GLU A 298 35.84 -48.34 11.29
N ASP A 299 36.23 -47.22 10.64
CA ASP A 299 37.36 -47.22 9.68
C ASP A 299 38.73 -47.39 10.35
N LYS A 300 38.87 -47.25 11.70
CA LYS A 300 40.15 -47.46 12.42
C LYS A 300 40.30 -48.88 12.98
N GLU A 301 39.22 -49.62 13.19
CA GLU A 301 39.31 -51.02 13.66
C GLU A 301 39.61 -52.01 12.49
N ASP A 302 39.20 -51.67 11.24
CA ASP A 302 39.50 -52.54 10.07
C ASP A 302 40.93 -52.38 9.52
N MET A 303 41.75 -51.42 9.99
CA MET A 303 43.12 -51.23 9.55
C MET A 303 44.19 -51.76 10.53
N GLN A 304 43.82 -52.47 11.59
CA GLN A 304 44.77 -53.04 12.54
C GLN A 304 44.80 -54.61 12.58
N THR A 305 44.16 -55.25 11.63
CA THR A 305 44.24 -56.71 11.46
C THR A 305 44.65 -57.06 10.03
N ASP A 306 45.93 -56.89 9.69
CA ASP A 306 46.73 -57.68 8.73
C ASP A 306 48.23 -57.58 9.09
#